data_e1c695779d9b35e57e3c023da1a867b8
#
_entry.id   e1c695779d9b35e57e3c023da1a867b8
#
_cell.length_a   1.000
_cell.length_b   1.000
_cell.length_c   1.000
_cell.angle_alpha   90.00
_cell.angle_beta   90.00
_cell.angle_gamma   90.00
#
_symmetry.space_group_name_H-M   'P 1'
#
loop_
_entity.id
_entity.type
_entity.pdbx_description
1 polymer ?
#
loop_
_entity_poly.entity_id
_entity_poly.type
_entity_poly.pdbx_seq_one_letter_code
_entity_poly.pdbx_strand_id
1 'polypeptide(L)'
;MKKILLLGSGELGKEFVISAQRKGQYIIACDSYAGAPAMQVADECEVFSMLDGEALERVVRKHRPDIIVPEIEAIRTERLYDFEKEGIQVVPSARAVNFTMNRKACLLYTSDAAD
;
A
#
# COMPACT_ATOMS: atom_id res chain seq x y z
N MET A 1 13.56 -10.39 9.62
CA MET A 1 13.27 -9.52 8.47
C MET A 1 11.85 -9.75 8.01
N LYS A 2 11.10 -8.69 7.83
CA LYS A 2 9.75 -8.78 7.31
C LYS A 2 9.74 -8.36 5.86
N LYS A 3 8.89 -8.99 5.05
CA LYS A 3 8.72 -8.61 3.66
C LYS A 3 7.49 -7.72 3.58
N ILE A 4 7.66 -6.48 3.14
CA ILE A 4 6.60 -5.49 3.14
C ILE A 4 6.25 -5.10 1.71
N LEU A 5 4.96 -5.18 1.37
CA LEU A 5 4.45 -4.76 0.07
C LEU A 5 3.85 -3.37 0.25
N LEU A 6 4.48 -2.37 -0.37
CA LEU A 6 4.04 -0.99 -0.27
C LEU A 6 3.16 -0.67 -1.48
N LEU A 7 1.92 -0.32 -1.25
CA LEU A 7 0.97 0.00 -2.32
C LEU A 7 0.89 1.52 -2.46
N GLY A 8 1.57 2.03 -3.45
CA GLY A 8 1.76 3.46 -3.64
C GLY A 8 3.20 3.83 -3.35
N SER A 9 3.87 4.47 -4.29
CA SER A 9 5.31 4.66 -4.21
C SER A 9 5.71 6.12 -4.41
N GLY A 10 4.93 7.05 -3.85
CA GLY A 10 5.23 8.47 -3.92
C GLY A 10 6.36 8.88 -3.00
N GLU A 11 6.48 10.17 -2.74
CA GLU A 11 7.59 10.69 -1.92
C GLU A 11 7.50 10.22 -0.48
N LEU A 12 6.31 10.18 0.09
CA LEU A 12 6.17 9.66 1.44
C LEU A 12 6.49 8.17 1.48
N GLY A 13 6.12 7.45 0.43
CA GLY A 13 6.47 6.04 0.32
C GLY A 13 7.97 5.84 0.29
N LYS A 14 8.69 6.73 -0.40
CA LYS A 14 10.14 6.65 -0.47
C LYS A 14 10.75 6.81 0.93
N GLU A 15 10.25 7.77 1.72
CA GLU A 15 10.74 7.94 3.09
C GLU A 15 10.46 6.71 3.94
N PHE A 16 9.28 6.11 3.77
CA PHE A 16 8.94 4.89 4.47
C PHE A 16 9.90 3.75 4.12
N VAL A 17 10.21 3.59 2.82
CA VAL A 17 11.11 2.53 2.37
C VAL A 17 12.48 2.69 3.02
N ILE A 18 13.02 3.90 2.99
CA ILE A 18 14.34 4.15 3.57
C ILE A 18 14.33 3.81 5.06
N SER A 19 13.31 4.27 5.79
CA SER A 19 13.21 4.02 7.21
C SER A 19 13.09 2.52 7.51
N ALA A 20 12.25 1.81 6.74
CA ALA A 20 12.04 0.39 6.96
C ALA A 20 13.30 -0.41 6.65
N GLN A 21 14.02 -0.04 5.59
CA GLN A 21 15.25 -0.73 5.23
C GLN A 21 16.32 -0.54 6.30
N ARG A 22 16.35 0.60 6.94
CA ARG A 22 17.28 0.83 8.05
C ARG A 22 17.03 -0.10 9.22
N LYS A 23 15.78 -0.61 9.32
CA LYS A 23 15.42 -1.56 10.35
C LYS A 23 15.50 -3.00 9.86
N GLY A 24 16.09 -3.22 8.70
CA GLY A 24 16.32 -4.57 8.18
C GLY A 24 15.15 -5.19 7.46
N GLN A 25 14.17 -4.41 7.03
CA GLN A 25 13.01 -4.97 6.33
C GLN A 25 13.25 -5.00 4.82
N TYR A 26 12.54 -5.90 4.14
CA TYR A 26 12.63 -6.07 2.68
C TYR A 26 11.38 -5.47 2.06
N ILE A 27 11.54 -4.55 1.12
CA ILE A 27 10.44 -3.76 0.60
C ILE A 27 10.20 -4.01 -0.89
N ILE A 28 8.94 -4.28 -1.25
CA ILE A 28 8.49 -4.34 -2.64
C ILE A 28 7.62 -3.11 -2.85
N ALA A 29 8.06 -2.15 -3.65
CA ALA A 29 7.31 -0.93 -3.90
C ALA A 29 6.45 -1.08 -5.15
N CYS A 30 5.17 -0.72 -5.05
CA CYS A 30 4.21 -0.88 -6.14
C CYS A 30 3.59 0.45 -6.50
N ASP A 31 3.37 0.68 -7.78
CA ASP A 31 2.62 1.84 -8.24
C ASP A 31 2.15 1.55 -9.66
N SER A 32 1.36 2.48 -10.23
CA SER A 32 0.81 2.30 -11.56
C SER A 32 1.75 2.76 -12.66
N TYR A 33 2.92 3.27 -12.32
CA TYR A 33 3.91 3.70 -13.31
C TYR A 33 5.31 3.33 -12.84
N ALA A 34 6.21 3.17 -13.80
CA ALA A 34 7.59 2.78 -13.49
C ALA A 34 8.38 3.99 -13.02
N GLY A 35 9.36 3.74 -12.16
CA GLY A 35 10.25 4.80 -11.71
C GLY A 35 9.68 5.71 -10.65
N ALA A 36 8.60 5.29 -10.00
CA ALA A 36 8.03 6.08 -8.90
C ALA A 36 9.07 6.28 -7.80
N PRO A 37 8.97 7.35 -7.01
CA PRO A 37 10.02 7.67 -6.02
C PRO A 37 10.43 6.53 -5.12
N ALA A 38 9.49 5.81 -4.53
CA ALA A 38 9.83 4.70 -3.63
C ALA A 38 10.48 3.54 -4.37
N MET A 39 10.17 3.35 -5.65
CA MET A 39 10.76 2.29 -6.44
C MET A 39 12.26 2.48 -6.64
N GLN A 40 12.72 3.71 -6.54
CA GLN A 40 14.13 4.01 -6.76
C GLN A 40 15.02 3.48 -5.64
N VAL A 41 14.44 3.26 -4.48
CA VAL A 41 15.20 2.81 -3.31
C VAL A 41 14.75 1.45 -2.78
N ALA A 42 13.64 0.91 -3.26
CA ALA A 42 13.12 -0.37 -2.78
C ALA A 42 13.97 -1.55 -3.25
N ASP A 43 13.79 -2.69 -2.60
CA ASP A 43 14.49 -3.91 -3.00
C ASP A 43 13.91 -4.48 -4.28
N GLU A 44 12.60 -4.39 -4.47
CA GLU A 44 11.93 -4.80 -5.69
C GLU A 44 10.80 -3.83 -5.98
N CYS A 45 10.28 -3.86 -7.19
CA CYS A 45 9.13 -3.04 -7.54
C CYS A 45 8.18 -3.79 -8.47
N GLU A 46 6.91 -3.39 -8.47
CA GLU A 46 5.89 -3.93 -9.37
C GLU A 46 5.09 -2.76 -9.92
N VAL A 47 4.78 -2.82 -11.20
CA VAL A 47 4.00 -1.77 -11.87
C VAL A 47 2.67 -2.36 -12.29
N PHE A 48 1.58 -1.91 -11.67
CA PHE A 48 0.25 -2.38 -12.00
C PHE A 48 -0.79 -1.43 -11.38
N SER A 49 -2.02 -1.50 -11.86
CA SER A 49 -3.08 -0.71 -11.27
C SER A 49 -3.60 -1.39 -10.00
N MET A 50 -3.53 -0.73 -8.88
CA MET A 50 -4.01 -1.29 -7.61
C MET A 50 -5.52 -1.28 -7.51
N LEU A 51 -6.21 -0.68 -8.50
CA LEU A 51 -7.66 -0.82 -8.64
C LEU A 51 -8.03 -2.13 -9.34
N ASP A 52 -7.05 -2.80 -9.98
CA ASP A 52 -7.27 -4.09 -10.60
C ASP A 52 -7.05 -5.15 -9.52
N GLY A 53 -8.15 -5.67 -9.00
CA GLY A 53 -8.09 -6.64 -7.90
C GLY A 53 -7.34 -7.92 -8.26
N GLU A 54 -7.44 -8.36 -9.52
CA GLU A 54 -6.75 -9.58 -9.93
C GLU A 54 -5.24 -9.35 -10.01
N ALA A 55 -4.82 -8.19 -10.51
CA ALA A 55 -3.40 -7.87 -10.56
C ALA A 55 -2.83 -7.75 -9.14
N LEU A 56 -3.58 -7.11 -8.24
CA LEU A 56 -3.17 -6.97 -6.86
C LEU A 56 -3.01 -8.35 -6.21
N GLU A 57 -3.97 -9.24 -6.41
CA GLU A 57 -3.89 -10.57 -5.84
C GLU A 57 -2.69 -11.33 -6.40
N ARG A 58 -2.45 -11.22 -7.70
CA ARG A 58 -1.32 -11.91 -8.33
C ARG A 58 0.00 -11.47 -7.73
N VAL A 59 0.16 -10.16 -7.49
CA VAL A 59 1.38 -9.63 -6.90
C VAL A 59 1.54 -10.11 -5.45
N VAL A 60 0.47 -10.14 -4.68
CA VAL A 60 0.52 -10.62 -3.30
C VAL A 60 0.89 -12.11 -3.28
N ARG A 61 0.30 -12.92 -4.18
CA ARG A 61 0.63 -14.35 -4.22
C ARG A 61 2.09 -14.57 -4.66
N LYS A 62 2.59 -13.73 -5.55
CA LYS A 62 3.95 -13.85 -6.04
C LYS A 62 4.97 -13.57 -4.94
N HIS A 63 4.74 -12.50 -4.19
CA HIS A 63 5.74 -12.04 -3.21
C HIS A 63 5.48 -12.57 -1.80
N ARG A 64 4.26 -12.95 -1.48
CA ARG A 64 3.89 -13.46 -0.16
C ARG A 64 4.39 -12.55 0.95
N PRO A 65 3.97 -11.29 0.97
CA PRO A 65 4.47 -10.36 1.98
C PRO A 65 3.94 -10.69 3.36
N ASP A 66 4.70 -10.29 4.37
CA ASP A 66 4.24 -10.40 5.74
C ASP A 66 3.33 -9.23 6.08
N ILE A 67 3.59 -8.07 5.50
CA ILE A 67 2.84 -6.85 5.78
C ILE A 67 2.52 -6.15 4.47
N ILE A 68 1.30 -5.63 4.36
CA ILE A 68 0.90 -4.79 3.24
C ILE A 68 0.66 -3.39 3.79
N VAL A 69 1.27 -2.38 3.17
CA VAL A 69 1.14 -1.00 3.60
C VAL A 69 0.51 -0.19 2.46
N PRO A 70 -0.80 0.09 2.55
CA PRO A 70 -1.45 0.95 1.56
C PRO A 70 -1.06 2.40 1.80
N GLU A 71 -0.55 3.07 0.78
CA GLU A 71 -0.11 4.44 0.91
C GLU A 71 -0.97 5.38 0.06
N ILE A 72 -1.60 4.86 -0.98
CA ILE A 72 -2.47 5.65 -1.83
C ILE A 72 -3.91 5.18 -1.66
N GLU A 73 -4.85 5.98 -2.20
CA GLU A 73 -6.26 5.69 -2.02
C GLU A 73 -6.86 4.86 -3.14
N ALA A 74 -6.21 4.82 -4.28
CA ALA A 74 -6.74 4.10 -5.45
C ALA A 74 -6.38 2.62 -5.38
N ILE A 75 -7.00 1.92 -4.43
CA ILE A 75 -6.75 0.52 -4.15
C ILE A 75 -8.06 -0.22 -4.02
N ARG A 76 -8.08 -1.48 -4.46
CA ARG A 76 -9.23 -2.35 -4.23
C ARG A 76 -9.26 -2.78 -2.77
N THR A 77 -9.95 -2.03 -1.94
CA THR A 77 -9.92 -2.25 -0.50
C THR A 77 -10.54 -3.58 -0.10
N GLU A 78 -11.52 -4.09 -0.86
CA GLU A 78 -12.10 -5.39 -0.53
C GLU A 78 -11.07 -6.51 -0.59
N ARG A 79 -10.06 -6.38 -1.43
CA ARG A 79 -8.98 -7.38 -1.48
C ARG A 79 -8.11 -7.31 -0.23
N LEU A 80 -7.96 -6.11 0.36
CA LEU A 80 -7.20 -5.98 1.60
C LEU A 80 -7.87 -6.73 2.74
N TYR A 81 -9.21 -6.72 2.80
CA TYR A 81 -9.93 -7.51 3.79
C TYR A 81 -9.65 -9.00 3.60
N ASP A 82 -9.63 -9.46 2.33
CA ASP A 82 -9.37 -10.87 2.06
C ASP A 82 -7.97 -11.25 2.51
N PHE A 83 -6.98 -10.40 2.29
CA PHE A 83 -5.60 -10.70 2.69
C PHE A 83 -5.49 -10.74 4.22
N GLU A 84 -6.22 -9.87 4.93
CA GLU A 84 -6.23 -9.92 6.39
C GLU A 84 -6.80 -11.25 6.89
N LYS A 85 -7.83 -11.76 6.23
CA LYS A 85 -8.42 -13.03 6.61
C LYS A 85 -7.46 -14.18 6.43
N GLU A 86 -6.50 -14.05 5.52
CA GLU A 86 -5.50 -15.07 5.27
C GLU A 86 -4.32 -14.97 6.23
N GLY A 87 -4.31 -13.96 7.10
CA GLY A 87 -3.23 -13.80 8.05
C GLY A 87 -2.17 -12.79 7.68
N ILE A 88 -2.32 -12.08 6.56
CA ILE A 88 -1.36 -11.05 6.18
C ILE A 88 -1.74 -9.78 6.94
N GLN A 89 -0.76 -9.15 7.59
CA GLN A 89 -1.01 -7.93 8.31
C GLN A 89 -1.12 -6.74 7.34
N VAL A 90 -2.17 -5.95 7.46
CA VAL A 90 -2.34 -4.74 6.66
C VAL A 90 -2.23 -3.55 7.61
N VAL A 91 -1.34 -2.60 7.32
CA VAL A 91 -1.06 -1.47 8.20
C VAL A 91 -1.12 -0.18 7.39
N PRO A 92 -2.08 0.68 7.63
CA PRO A 92 -3.20 0.52 8.57
C PRO A 92 -4.15 -0.59 8.12
N SER A 93 -5.00 -1.06 9.00
CA SER A 93 -5.89 -2.18 8.67
C SER A 93 -6.77 -1.86 7.47
N ALA A 94 -7.30 -2.89 6.82
CA ALA A 94 -8.20 -2.70 5.67
C ALA A 94 -9.40 -1.85 6.05
N ARG A 95 -9.92 -2.05 7.27
CA ARG A 95 -11.05 -1.26 7.75
C ARG A 95 -10.66 0.21 7.88
N ALA A 96 -9.48 0.50 8.40
CA ALA A 96 -9.01 1.87 8.56
C ALA A 96 -8.80 2.54 7.21
N VAL A 97 -8.26 1.82 6.24
CA VAL A 97 -8.06 2.36 4.90
C VAL A 97 -9.40 2.70 4.26
N ASN A 98 -10.37 1.80 4.35
CA ASN A 98 -11.68 2.03 3.79
C ASN A 98 -12.37 3.23 4.44
N PHE A 99 -12.26 3.35 5.77
CA PHE A 99 -12.82 4.46 6.51
C PHE A 99 -12.18 5.77 6.07
N THR A 100 -10.87 5.79 5.90
CA THR A 100 -10.15 6.99 5.50
C THR A 100 -10.58 7.46 4.12
N MET A 101 -10.75 6.55 3.18
CA MET A 101 -11.21 6.91 1.85
C MET A 101 -12.59 7.52 1.88
N ASN A 102 -13.51 6.93 2.63
CA ASN A 102 -14.85 7.46 2.76
C ASN A 102 -14.86 8.82 3.45
N ARG A 103 -14.04 8.96 4.47
CA ARG A 103 -13.95 10.22 5.19
C ARG A 103 -13.39 11.33 4.31
N LYS A 104 -12.43 11.00 3.45
CA LYS A 104 -11.86 11.99 2.56
C LYS A 104 -12.90 12.48 1.57
N ALA A 105 -13.73 11.59 1.06
CA ALA A 105 -14.82 11.97 0.19
C ALA A 105 -15.79 12.92 0.90
N CYS A 106 -16.09 12.66 2.15
CA CYS A 106 -16.95 13.53 2.93
C CYS A 106 -16.31 14.91 3.14
N LEU A 107 -15.03 14.95 3.41
CA LEU A 107 -14.34 16.21 3.65
C LEU A 107 -14.33 17.12 2.43
N LEU A 108 -14.35 16.53 1.24
CA LEU A 108 -14.43 17.32 0.04
C LEU A 108 -15.71 18.13 -0.03
N TYR A 109 -16.78 17.67 0.60
CA TYR A 109 -18.02 18.38 0.56
C TYR A 109 -18.20 19.30 1.74
N THR A 110 -17.66 18.95 2.90
CA THR A 110 -17.88 19.78 4.08
C THR A 110 -16.81 20.79 4.28
N SER A 111 -15.70 20.57 3.77
CA SER A 111 -14.55 21.41 3.92
C SER A 111 -14.15 21.62 5.30
N ASP A 112 -14.54 20.90 6.21
CA ASP A 112 -14.30 21.15 7.47
C ASP A 112 -13.28 20.46 7.93
N ALA A 113 -12.61 20.00 7.34
CA ALA A 113 -11.55 19.45 7.60
C ALA A 113 -11.04 19.42 8.81
N ALA A 114 -11.60 19.52 9.52
CA ALA A 114 -11.11 19.54 10.69
C ALA A 114 -10.26 18.44 10.84
N ASP A 115 -9.87 18.10 10.78
CA ASP A 115 -9.10 17.25 11.09
C ASP A 115 -8.67 16.71 11.08
#